data_a488ee7c133eaa137c9a20b6494a1c15
#
_entry.id   a488ee7c133eaa137c9a20b6494a1c15
#
_cell.length_a   1.000
_cell.length_b   1.000
_cell.length_c   1.000
_cell.angle_alpha   90.00
_cell.angle_beta   90.00
_cell.angle_gamma   90.00
#
_symmetry.space_group_name_H-M   'P 1'
#
loop_
_entity.id
_entity.type
_entity.pdbx_description
1 polymer ?
#
loop_
_entity_poly.entity_id
_entity_poly.type
_entity_poly.pdbx_seq_one_letter_code
_entity_poly.pdbx_strand_id
1 'polypeptide(L)'
;MADALKIEDLKQGTGDEAVAGKQVTVHYVGTLTDGSKFDSSRDRGKGFSFRLGGGQVIKGWDQGVAGMKVGGLRKLTIPSDLAYGDRGFPPVIPPRATLVFEVELLSVG
;
A
#
# COMPACT_ATOMS: atom_id res chain seq x y z
N MET A 1 -6.66 -12.28 -18.21
CA MET A 1 -7.24 -11.01 -17.75
C MET A 1 -6.55 -10.59 -16.46
N ALA A 2 -6.06 -9.35 -16.39
CA ALA A 2 -5.41 -8.88 -15.18
C ALA A 2 -6.43 -8.72 -14.06
N ASP A 3 -6.04 -9.07 -12.84
CA ASP A 3 -6.88 -8.85 -11.69
C ASP A 3 -6.99 -7.35 -11.41
N ALA A 4 -8.13 -6.94 -10.88
CA ALA A 4 -8.30 -5.56 -10.44
C ALA A 4 -7.71 -5.37 -9.04
N LEU A 5 -7.33 -4.13 -8.73
CA LEU A 5 -6.98 -3.76 -7.37
C LEU A 5 -8.17 -4.03 -6.44
N LYS A 6 -7.94 -4.75 -5.37
CA LYS A 6 -8.97 -5.01 -4.34
C LYS A 6 -8.66 -4.18 -3.12
N ILE A 7 -9.66 -3.48 -2.63
CA ILE A 7 -9.56 -2.61 -1.46
C ILE A 7 -10.55 -3.09 -0.41
N GLU A 8 -10.06 -3.36 0.79
CA GLU A 8 -10.91 -3.80 1.88
C GLU A 8 -10.57 -2.97 3.13
N ASP A 9 -11.56 -2.23 3.62
CA ASP A 9 -11.37 -1.45 4.85
C ASP A 9 -11.56 -2.36 6.05
N LEU A 10 -10.46 -2.62 6.76
CA LEU A 10 -10.47 -3.43 7.98
C LEU A 10 -10.90 -2.59 9.18
N LYS A 11 -10.61 -1.29 9.15
CA LYS A 11 -11.01 -0.35 10.17
C LYS A 11 -11.18 1.02 9.52
N GLN A 12 -12.29 1.69 9.81
CA GLN A 12 -12.53 3.05 9.33
C GLN A 12 -11.82 4.05 10.23
N GLY A 13 -11.08 4.97 9.62
CA GLY A 13 -10.49 6.08 10.33
C GLY A 13 -11.49 7.20 10.50
N THR A 14 -11.17 8.14 11.38
CA THR A 14 -12.03 9.29 11.69
C THR A 14 -11.33 10.63 11.48
N GLY A 15 -10.02 10.62 11.17
CA GLY A 15 -9.24 11.84 10.96
C GLY A 15 -9.29 12.33 9.52
N ASP A 16 -8.25 13.07 9.15
CA ASP A 16 -8.17 13.70 7.83
C ASP A 16 -8.14 12.66 6.73
N GLU A 17 -8.71 13.01 5.60
CA GLU A 17 -8.77 12.10 4.44
C GLU A 17 -7.52 12.25 3.58
N ALA A 18 -6.97 11.12 3.14
CA ALA A 18 -5.86 11.08 2.20
C ALA A 18 -6.37 11.42 0.80
N VAL A 19 -5.90 12.53 0.27
CA VAL A 19 -6.27 12.99 -1.08
C VAL A 19 -5.00 13.21 -1.91
N ALA A 20 -5.15 13.08 -3.22
CA ALA A 20 -4.03 13.27 -4.14
C ALA A 20 -3.41 14.66 -3.96
N GLY A 21 -2.09 14.71 -3.99
CA GLY A 21 -1.33 15.95 -3.77
C GLY A 21 -0.91 16.18 -2.33
N LYS A 22 -1.46 15.46 -1.38
CA LYS A 22 -1.08 15.56 0.03
C LYS A 22 0.03 14.57 0.36
N GLN A 23 0.87 14.96 1.32
CA GLN A 23 1.83 14.03 1.88
C GLN A 23 1.15 13.19 2.96
N VAL A 24 1.33 11.88 2.88
CA VAL A 24 0.74 10.95 3.84
C VAL A 24 1.84 10.15 4.51
N THR A 25 1.60 9.75 5.75
CA THR A 25 2.50 8.86 6.49
C THR A 25 1.72 7.62 6.90
N VAL A 26 2.29 6.47 6.61
CA VAL A 26 1.63 5.18 6.86
C VAL A 26 2.57 4.22 7.56
N HIS A 27 1.98 3.26 8.29
CA HIS A 27 2.62 1.98 8.57
C HIS A 27 2.04 0.94 7.65
N TYR A 28 2.86 -0.01 7.22
CA TYR A 28 2.40 -1.07 6.34
C TYR A 28 3.12 -2.39 6.61
N VAL A 29 2.45 -3.47 6.26
CA VAL A 29 3.04 -4.80 6.16
C VAL A 29 2.70 -5.34 4.79
N GLY A 30 3.71 -5.76 4.03
CA GLY A 30 3.54 -6.35 2.70
C GLY A 30 3.86 -7.83 2.70
N THR A 31 2.95 -8.61 2.12
CA THR A 31 3.12 -10.06 2.00
C THR A 31 2.86 -10.50 0.57
N LEU A 32 3.43 -11.64 0.21
CA LEU A 32 3.06 -12.37 -1.01
C LEU A 32 1.78 -13.17 -0.76
N THR A 33 1.21 -13.73 -1.81
CA THR A 33 -0.06 -14.48 -1.68
C THR A 33 0.09 -15.76 -0.86
N ASP A 34 1.31 -16.26 -0.69
CA ASP A 34 1.57 -17.41 0.17
C ASP A 34 1.71 -17.03 1.65
N GLY A 35 1.57 -15.74 1.97
CA GLY A 35 1.67 -15.23 3.34
C GLY A 35 3.07 -14.83 3.77
N SER A 36 4.09 -15.01 2.92
CA SER A 36 5.44 -14.62 3.30
C SER A 36 5.60 -13.11 3.26
N LYS A 37 6.11 -12.55 4.36
CA LYS A 37 6.33 -11.11 4.49
C LYS A 37 7.58 -10.71 3.73
N PHE A 38 7.47 -9.68 2.87
CA PHE A 38 8.63 -9.18 2.13
C PHE A 38 9.07 -7.80 2.59
N ASP A 39 8.21 -7.05 3.26
CA ASP A 39 8.55 -5.73 3.75
C ASP A 39 7.59 -5.31 4.85
N SER A 40 8.06 -4.46 5.78
CA SER A 40 7.22 -3.92 6.83
C SER A 40 7.87 -2.68 7.44
N SER A 41 7.14 -1.57 7.44
CA SER A 41 7.57 -0.36 8.12
C SER A 41 7.54 -0.55 9.63
N ARG A 42 6.64 -1.42 10.13
CA ARG A 42 6.51 -1.69 11.56
C ARG A 42 7.77 -2.34 12.12
N ASP A 43 8.41 -3.22 11.33
CA ASP A 43 9.64 -3.87 11.75
C ASP A 43 10.80 -2.87 11.89
N ARG A 44 10.75 -1.77 11.14
CA ARG A 44 11.73 -0.70 11.25
C ARG A 44 11.40 0.31 12.34
N GLY A 45 10.19 0.25 12.89
CA GLY A 45 9.74 1.17 13.93
C GLY A 45 9.54 2.61 13.46
N LYS A 46 9.39 2.82 12.16
CA LYS A 46 9.28 4.16 11.58
C LYS A 46 8.28 4.16 10.44
N GLY A 47 7.33 5.09 10.48
CA GLY A 47 6.36 5.26 9.41
C GLY A 47 7.01 5.68 8.10
N PHE A 48 6.32 5.40 7.01
CA PHE A 48 6.77 5.73 5.65
C PHE A 48 5.93 6.87 5.10
N SER A 49 6.59 7.93 4.65
CA SER A 49 5.92 9.11 4.11
C SER A 49 6.12 9.21 2.61
N PHE A 50 5.05 9.56 1.90
CA PHE A 50 5.11 9.78 0.46
C PHE A 50 4.02 10.75 0.03
N ARG A 51 4.18 11.32 -1.17
CA ARG A 51 3.16 12.20 -1.74
C ARG A 51 2.16 11.36 -2.52
N LEU A 52 0.91 11.38 -2.08
CA LEU A 52 -0.15 10.56 -2.68
C LEU A 52 -0.45 11.05 -4.10
N GLY A 53 -0.50 10.11 -5.03
CA GLY A 53 -0.76 10.41 -6.44
C GLY A 53 0.45 10.94 -7.20
N GLY A 54 1.61 11.04 -6.55
CA GLY A 54 2.81 11.63 -7.16
C GLY A 54 3.71 10.65 -7.89
N GLY A 55 3.35 9.38 -7.97
CA GLY A 55 4.17 8.38 -8.64
C GLY A 55 5.42 7.97 -7.86
N GLN A 56 5.48 8.30 -6.58
CA GLN A 56 6.63 7.96 -5.72
C GLN A 56 6.59 6.53 -5.22
N VAL A 57 5.42 5.88 -5.32
CA VAL A 57 5.16 4.52 -4.87
C VAL A 57 4.49 3.75 -6.00
N ILE A 58 4.32 2.45 -5.81
CA ILE A 58 3.63 1.64 -6.82
C ILE A 58 2.20 2.16 -7.03
N LYS A 59 1.69 1.97 -8.24
CA LYS A 59 0.37 2.50 -8.62
C LYS A 59 -0.75 2.02 -7.70
N GLY A 60 -0.66 0.78 -7.24
CA GLY A 60 -1.66 0.22 -6.33
C GLY A 60 -1.76 1.00 -5.02
N TRP A 61 -0.67 1.60 -4.56
CA TRP A 61 -0.69 2.45 -3.37
C TRP A 61 -1.30 3.82 -3.68
N ASP A 62 -0.89 4.46 -4.79
CA ASP A 62 -1.46 5.76 -5.16
C ASP A 62 -2.97 5.68 -5.34
N GLN A 63 -3.48 4.55 -5.86
CA GLN A 63 -4.90 4.33 -6.04
C GLN A 63 -5.59 3.82 -4.77
N GLY A 64 -4.91 2.94 -4.02
CA GLY A 64 -5.51 2.23 -2.91
C GLY A 64 -5.52 3.00 -1.59
N VAL A 65 -4.56 3.90 -1.37
CA VAL A 65 -4.49 4.71 -0.15
C VAL A 65 -5.41 5.91 -0.24
N ALA A 66 -5.70 6.40 -1.44
CA ALA A 66 -6.61 7.54 -1.63
C ALA A 66 -7.98 7.25 -1.01
N GLY A 67 -8.49 8.19 -0.24
CA GLY A 67 -9.77 8.06 0.43
C GLY A 67 -9.69 7.46 1.84
N MET A 68 -8.53 6.97 2.27
CA MET A 68 -8.36 6.55 3.66
C MET A 68 -8.41 7.76 4.59
N LYS A 69 -8.86 7.53 5.81
CA LYS A 69 -8.82 8.56 6.86
C LYS A 69 -7.83 8.15 7.94
N VAL A 70 -7.24 9.15 8.59
CA VAL A 70 -6.27 8.89 9.67
C VAL A 70 -6.90 8.00 10.74
N GLY A 71 -6.18 6.99 11.15
CA GLY A 71 -6.65 5.96 12.08
C GLY A 71 -7.23 4.74 11.39
N GLY A 72 -7.42 4.80 10.06
CA GLY A 72 -7.95 3.67 9.30
C GLY A 72 -6.90 2.61 9.01
N LEU A 73 -7.37 1.39 8.80
CA LEU A 73 -6.55 0.26 8.35
C LEU A 73 -7.21 -0.33 7.12
N ARG A 74 -6.45 -0.44 6.04
CA ARG A 74 -6.97 -0.91 4.75
C ARG A 74 -6.09 -2.01 4.20
N LYS A 75 -6.72 -3.08 3.71
CA LYS A 75 -6.04 -4.17 3.04
C LYS A 75 -6.11 -3.95 1.54
N LEU A 76 -4.96 -3.95 0.89
CA LEU A 76 -4.84 -3.79 -0.56
C LEU A 76 -4.31 -5.08 -1.16
N THR A 77 -5.06 -5.66 -2.09
CA THR A 77 -4.57 -6.77 -2.90
C THR A 77 -4.27 -6.20 -4.28
N ILE A 78 -3.00 -6.14 -4.62
CA ILE A 78 -2.51 -5.37 -5.76
C ILE A 78 -1.99 -6.32 -6.83
N PRO A 79 -2.60 -6.33 -8.03
CA PRO A 79 -2.08 -7.15 -9.13
C PRO A 79 -0.73 -6.60 -9.59
N SER A 80 0.05 -7.45 -10.23
CA SER A 80 1.42 -7.10 -10.61
C SER A 80 1.51 -5.88 -11.51
N ASP A 81 0.54 -5.65 -12.38
CA ASP A 81 0.56 -4.50 -13.28
C ASP A 81 0.41 -3.15 -12.55
N LEU A 82 -0.06 -3.17 -11.31
CA LEU A 82 -0.11 -2.00 -10.44
C LEU A 82 0.97 -2.03 -9.36
N ALA A 83 1.89 -2.97 -9.44
CA ALA A 83 2.99 -3.16 -8.51
C ALA A 83 4.31 -3.20 -9.26
N TYR A 84 5.01 -4.32 -9.24
CA TYR A 84 6.35 -4.43 -9.83
C TYR A 84 6.37 -5.13 -11.20
N GLY A 85 5.18 -5.46 -11.73
CA GLY A 85 5.02 -5.95 -13.09
C GLY A 85 5.68 -7.30 -13.36
N ASP A 86 6.01 -7.52 -14.62
CA ASP A 86 6.60 -8.77 -15.08
C ASP A 86 8.01 -8.98 -14.55
N ARG A 87 8.68 -7.90 -14.15
CA ARG A 87 10.06 -7.95 -13.68
C ARG A 87 10.16 -8.34 -12.20
N GLY A 88 9.18 -7.94 -11.39
CA GLY A 88 9.24 -8.09 -9.95
C GLY A 88 10.28 -7.17 -9.32
N PHE A 89 10.73 -7.54 -8.14
CA PHE A 89 11.79 -6.83 -7.40
C PHE A 89 12.66 -7.87 -6.71
N PRO A 90 13.56 -8.54 -7.48
CA PRO A 90 14.37 -9.62 -6.90
C PRO A 90 15.31 -9.09 -5.82
N PRO A 91 15.67 -9.91 -4.83
CA PRO A 91 15.26 -11.32 -4.70
C PRO A 91 13.93 -11.50 -3.96
N VAL A 92 13.31 -10.42 -3.43
CA VAL A 92 12.18 -10.53 -2.50
C VAL A 92 10.83 -10.66 -3.21
N ILE A 93 10.65 -10.00 -4.37
CA ILE A 93 9.37 -10.02 -5.08
C ILE A 93 9.59 -10.72 -6.42
N PRO A 94 8.94 -11.88 -6.64
CA PRO A 94 9.08 -12.59 -7.91
C PRO A 94 8.38 -11.85 -9.06
N PRO A 95 8.70 -12.21 -10.31
CA PRO A 95 7.98 -11.65 -11.45
C PRO A 95 6.49 -11.94 -11.39
N ARG A 96 5.68 -10.98 -11.84
CA ARG A 96 4.21 -11.10 -11.94
C ARG A 96 3.53 -11.39 -10.60
N ALA A 97 4.13 -10.94 -9.51
CA ALA A 97 3.59 -11.23 -8.18
C ALA A 97 2.43 -10.30 -7.85
N THR A 98 1.36 -10.87 -7.33
CA THR A 98 0.30 -10.14 -6.65
C THR A 98 0.77 -9.87 -5.22
N LEU A 99 0.61 -8.64 -4.77
CA LEU A 99 1.06 -8.22 -3.44
C LEU A 99 -0.13 -7.91 -2.55
N VAL A 100 0.01 -8.22 -1.26
CA VAL A 100 -1.00 -7.93 -0.26
C VAL A 100 -0.38 -6.99 0.77
N PHE A 101 -0.99 -5.82 0.95
CA PHE A 101 -0.55 -4.85 1.95
C PHE A 101 -1.65 -4.58 2.94
N GLU A 102 -1.29 -4.49 4.22
CA GLU A 102 -2.15 -3.88 5.24
C GLU A 102 -1.53 -2.53 5.56
N VAL A 103 -2.29 -1.47 5.31
CA VAL A 103 -1.81 -0.09 5.42
C VAL A 103 -2.62 0.65 6.45
N GLU A 104 -1.93 1.22 7.44
CA GLU A 104 -2.53 2.09 8.44
C GLU A 104 -2.13 3.52 8.16
N LEU A 105 -3.11 4.42 8.03
CA LEU A 105 -2.84 5.83 7.79
C LEU A 105 -2.60 6.55 9.12
N LEU A 106 -1.41 7.13 9.27
CA LEU A 106 -0.99 7.76 10.52
C LEU A 106 -1.20 9.27 10.49
N SER A 107 -0.94 9.92 9.36
CA SER A 107 -1.10 11.37 9.24
C SER A 107 -1.26 11.79 7.79
N VAL A 108 -1.87 12.97 7.60
CA VAL A 108 -2.02 13.67 6.33
C VAL A 108 -1.57 15.10 6.54
N GLY A 109 -0.63 15.57 5.70
CA GLY A 109 -0.19 16.92 5.93
C GLY A 109 0.71 17.54 4.90
#